data_e90584b9a71aa1252b7a89c91fc19b18
#
_entry.id   e90584b9a71aa1252b7a89c91fc19b18
#
_cell.length_a   1.000
_cell.length_b   1.000
_cell.length_c   1.000
_cell.angle_alpha   90.00
_cell.angle_beta   90.00
_cell.angle_gamma   90.00
#
_symmetry.space_group_name_H-M   'P 1'
#
loop_
_entity.id
_entity.type
_entity.pdbx_description
1 polymer ?
#
loop_
_entity_poly.entity_id
_entity_poly.type
_entity_poly.pdbx_seq_one_letter_code
_entity_poly.pdbx_strand_id
1 'polypeptide(L)'
;MKKRLVVLTGAGMSAESGIKTFRGGDGLWDNYKIEDVCTDEAWERNPTLVNEFYNIRRRELNRVSPNSGHIGLADLEETFDVNIITQNVDDLHERAGSKNVLHLHGELRKVRSSKNPDYIYELEGTDVMPGERCDDGSLVRPHIVFFGEGVPNFELATDIVKRTDILVIIGTSLNVYPAAYLYKYAPASTPIYLIDPVVPEAAKNTNINVIQKN
;
A
#
# COMPACT_ATOMS: atom_id res chain seq x y z
N MET A 1 -22.23 -17.02 10.40
CA MET A 1 -20.89 -16.40 10.26
C MET A 1 -20.95 -15.39 9.12
N LYS A 2 -20.29 -14.24 9.24
CA LYS A 2 -20.15 -13.28 8.14
C LYS A 2 -19.32 -13.90 7.01
N LYS A 3 -19.64 -13.58 5.76
CA LYS A 3 -18.78 -13.95 4.62
C LYS A 3 -17.48 -13.14 4.68
N ARG A 4 -16.37 -13.78 4.32
CA ARG A 4 -15.08 -13.14 4.24
C ARG A 4 -14.94 -12.36 2.93
N LEU A 5 -14.79 -11.05 3.07
CA LEU A 5 -14.52 -10.12 1.98
C LEU A 5 -13.05 -9.71 2.04
N VAL A 6 -12.27 -10.08 1.04
CA VAL A 6 -10.89 -9.59 0.91
C VAL A 6 -10.87 -8.47 -0.12
N VAL A 7 -10.20 -7.37 0.22
CA VAL A 7 -10.08 -6.19 -0.65
C VAL A 7 -8.60 -5.91 -0.91
N LEU A 8 -8.19 -5.99 -2.18
CA LEU A 8 -6.86 -5.61 -2.63
C LEU A 8 -6.89 -4.15 -3.09
N THR A 9 -6.14 -3.25 -2.45
CA THR A 9 -6.12 -1.83 -2.83
C THR A 9 -4.76 -1.36 -3.31
N GLY A 10 -4.78 -0.41 -4.24
CA GLY A 10 -3.59 0.29 -4.74
C GLY A 10 -3.77 1.81 -4.70
N ALA A 11 -2.84 2.55 -5.31
CA ALA A 11 -2.76 4.01 -5.20
C ALA A 11 -4.02 4.75 -5.68
N GLY A 12 -4.77 4.17 -6.63
CA GLY A 12 -6.06 4.72 -7.09
C GLY A 12 -7.09 4.85 -5.97
N MET A 13 -7.05 3.97 -4.94
CA MET A 13 -7.92 4.05 -3.77
C MET A 13 -7.78 5.37 -3.02
N SER A 14 -6.57 5.93 -2.95
CA SER A 14 -6.26 7.16 -2.23
C SER A 14 -6.23 8.41 -3.12
N ALA A 15 -6.47 8.28 -4.44
CA ALA A 15 -6.42 9.39 -5.40
C ALA A 15 -7.43 10.48 -5.08
N GLU A 16 -8.68 10.13 -4.78
CA GLU A 16 -9.73 11.10 -4.42
C GLU A 16 -9.50 11.76 -3.06
N SER A 17 -8.64 11.20 -2.22
CA SER A 17 -8.17 11.85 -0.99
C SER A 17 -7.13 12.94 -1.25
N GLY A 18 -6.59 13.02 -2.48
CA GLY A 18 -5.55 13.99 -2.86
C GLY A 18 -4.13 13.42 -2.82
N ILE A 19 -3.95 12.11 -2.61
CA ILE A 19 -2.64 11.46 -2.71
C ILE A 19 -2.36 11.17 -4.18
N LYS A 20 -1.21 11.66 -4.67
CA LYS A 20 -0.77 11.42 -6.05
C LYS A 20 -0.52 9.94 -6.32
N THR A 21 -1.02 9.43 -7.43
CA THR A 21 -0.77 8.06 -7.87
C THR A 21 0.62 7.93 -8.52
N PHE A 22 1.14 6.70 -8.60
CA PHE A 22 2.44 6.43 -9.23
C PHE A 22 2.48 6.64 -10.75
N ARG A 23 1.31 6.67 -11.41
CA ARG A 23 1.17 6.70 -12.87
C ARG A 23 0.10 7.69 -13.30
N GLY A 24 0.39 8.95 -13.27
CA GLY A 24 -0.49 10.00 -13.79
C GLY A 24 0.39 11.16 -14.22
N GLY A 25 -0.05 12.01 -15.14
CA GLY A 25 0.71 13.14 -15.66
C GLY A 25 1.10 14.20 -14.62
N ASP A 26 0.66 14.06 -13.37
CA ASP A 26 1.10 14.78 -12.17
C ASP A 26 1.51 13.76 -11.08
N GLY A 27 2.09 12.63 -11.47
CA GLY A 27 2.46 11.54 -10.58
C GLY A 27 3.57 11.91 -9.60
N LEU A 28 3.72 11.07 -8.57
CA LEU A 28 4.76 11.24 -7.55
C LEU A 28 6.18 11.28 -8.15
N TRP A 29 6.36 10.59 -9.28
CA TRP A 29 7.66 10.44 -9.96
C TRP A 29 8.01 11.60 -10.89
N ASP A 30 7.19 12.66 -11.00
CA ASP A 30 7.50 13.79 -11.87
C ASP A 30 8.74 14.57 -11.40
N ASN A 31 9.02 14.55 -10.09
CA ASN A 31 10.15 15.27 -9.49
C ASN A 31 11.26 14.35 -8.96
N TYR A 32 11.01 13.05 -8.87
CA TYR A 32 11.96 12.07 -8.34
C TYR A 32 11.95 10.79 -9.17
N LYS A 33 13.10 10.29 -9.52
CA LYS A 33 13.23 8.97 -10.15
C LYS A 33 13.19 7.88 -9.08
N ILE A 34 12.56 6.76 -9.41
CA ILE A 34 12.51 5.58 -8.53
C ILE A 34 13.92 5.19 -8.05
N GLU A 35 14.88 5.22 -8.98
CA GLU A 35 16.27 4.87 -8.76
C GLU A 35 17.01 5.82 -7.81
N ASP A 36 16.41 6.97 -7.47
CA ASP A 36 17.00 7.96 -6.57
C ASP A 36 16.41 7.93 -5.16
N VAL A 37 15.20 7.35 -4.98
CA VAL A 37 14.48 7.47 -3.70
C VAL A 37 13.78 6.20 -3.21
N CYS A 38 13.72 5.14 -4.03
CA CYS A 38 12.91 3.96 -3.69
C CYS A 38 13.59 2.63 -4.07
N THR A 39 14.92 2.56 -4.00
CA THR A 39 15.71 1.34 -4.16
C THR A 39 16.75 1.24 -3.04
N ASP A 40 17.29 0.04 -2.85
CA ASP A 40 18.36 -0.19 -1.86
C ASP A 40 19.63 0.58 -2.23
N GLU A 41 19.94 0.63 -3.52
CA GLU A 41 21.09 1.41 -4.03
C GLU A 41 20.89 2.93 -3.82
N ALA A 42 19.65 3.43 -3.90
CA ALA A 42 19.35 4.82 -3.58
C ALA A 42 19.60 5.10 -2.09
N TRP A 43 19.19 4.17 -1.22
CA TRP A 43 19.44 4.27 0.20
C TRP A 43 20.92 4.27 0.52
N GLU A 44 21.70 3.35 -0.03
CA GLU A 44 23.14 3.29 0.18
C GLU A 44 23.87 4.55 -0.33
N ARG A 45 23.43 5.09 -1.48
CA ARG A 45 24.03 6.27 -2.11
C ARG A 45 23.72 7.56 -1.39
N ASN A 46 22.48 7.77 -0.95
CA ASN A 46 22.03 9.02 -0.34
C ASN A 46 20.84 8.82 0.62
N PRO A 47 21.08 8.33 1.86
CA PRO A 47 20.02 8.13 2.85
C PRO A 47 19.25 9.42 3.18
N THR A 48 19.93 10.57 3.14
CA THR A 48 19.33 11.87 3.43
C THR A 48 18.28 12.23 2.38
N LEU A 49 18.57 12.04 1.10
CA LEU A 49 17.61 12.29 0.01
C LEU A 49 16.40 11.36 0.11
N VAL A 50 16.64 10.08 0.40
CA VAL A 50 15.57 9.09 0.59
C VAL A 50 14.67 9.50 1.77
N ASN A 51 15.25 9.81 2.93
CA ASN A 51 14.47 10.25 4.09
C ASN A 51 13.67 11.54 3.78
N GLU A 52 14.27 12.54 3.12
CA GLU A 52 13.56 13.77 2.77
C GLU A 52 12.39 13.52 1.80
N PHE A 53 12.55 12.63 0.82
CA PHE A 53 11.44 12.22 -0.04
C PHE A 53 10.26 11.65 0.77
N TYR A 54 10.54 10.78 1.76
CA TYR A 54 9.48 10.21 2.60
C TYR A 54 8.97 11.19 3.66
N ASN A 55 9.77 12.15 4.11
CA ASN A 55 9.30 13.27 4.94
C ASN A 55 8.26 14.12 4.19
N ILE A 56 8.52 14.47 2.93
CA ILE A 56 7.56 15.19 2.08
C ILE A 56 6.23 14.42 2.02
N ARG A 57 6.28 13.13 1.79
CA ARG A 57 5.08 12.27 1.71
C ARG A 57 4.31 12.21 3.03
N ARG A 58 5.01 12.16 4.18
CA ARG A 58 4.36 12.22 5.50
C ARG A 58 3.68 13.57 5.73
N ARG A 59 4.32 14.67 5.31
CA ARG A 59 3.72 16.01 5.39
C ARG A 59 2.48 16.12 4.51
N GLU A 60 2.48 15.52 3.31
CA GLU A 60 1.30 15.43 2.43
C GLU A 60 0.19 14.59 3.07
N LEU A 61 0.53 13.42 3.60
CA LEU A 61 -0.43 12.52 4.27
C LEU A 61 -1.16 13.21 5.44
N ASN A 62 -0.49 14.12 6.16
CA ASN A 62 -1.10 14.89 7.25
C ASN A 62 -2.16 15.89 6.78
N ARG A 63 -2.21 16.22 5.48
CA ARG A 63 -3.12 17.22 4.89
C ARG A 63 -4.36 16.61 4.26
N VAL A 64 -4.41 15.28 4.13
CA VAL A 64 -5.50 14.57 3.46
C VAL A 64 -6.34 13.78 4.47
N SER A 65 -7.54 13.42 4.05
CA SER A 65 -8.48 12.62 4.84
C SER A 65 -8.97 11.41 4.02
N PRO A 66 -9.43 10.33 4.70
CA PRO A 66 -10.09 9.23 4.02
C PRO A 66 -11.23 9.73 3.11
N ASN A 67 -11.36 9.13 1.94
CA ASN A 67 -12.48 9.39 1.04
C ASN A 67 -13.64 8.42 1.29
N SER A 68 -14.74 8.58 0.52
CA SER A 68 -15.94 7.76 0.65
C SER A 68 -15.68 6.26 0.42
N GLY A 69 -14.70 5.91 -0.41
CA GLY A 69 -14.31 4.52 -0.61
C GLY A 69 -13.71 3.88 0.64
N HIS A 70 -12.80 4.58 1.33
CA HIS A 70 -12.23 4.12 2.60
C HIS A 70 -13.31 3.94 3.67
N ILE A 71 -14.21 4.93 3.81
CA ILE A 71 -15.33 4.90 4.76
C ILE A 71 -16.26 3.74 4.43
N GLY A 72 -16.62 3.57 3.16
CA GLY A 72 -17.49 2.48 2.71
C GLY A 72 -16.93 1.09 3.01
N LEU A 73 -15.60 0.90 2.91
CA LEU A 73 -14.97 -0.37 3.27
C LEU A 73 -15.05 -0.64 4.79
N ALA A 74 -14.89 0.39 5.62
CA ALA A 74 -15.08 0.28 7.07
C ALA A 74 -16.54 -0.04 7.42
N ASP A 75 -17.51 0.61 6.78
CA ASP A 75 -18.95 0.35 6.99
C ASP A 75 -19.34 -1.09 6.60
N LEU A 76 -18.70 -1.67 5.59
CA LEU A 76 -18.93 -3.06 5.20
C LEU A 76 -18.56 -4.07 6.29
N GLU A 77 -17.75 -3.70 7.29
CA GLU A 77 -17.46 -4.55 8.44
C GLU A 77 -18.69 -4.87 9.29
N GLU A 78 -19.78 -4.10 9.19
CA GLU A 78 -21.05 -4.45 9.82
C GLU A 78 -21.64 -5.75 9.26
N THR A 79 -21.43 -6.01 7.96
CA THR A 79 -22.04 -7.14 7.24
C THR A 79 -21.06 -8.27 6.93
N PHE A 80 -19.80 -7.93 6.63
CA PHE A 80 -18.76 -8.86 6.21
C PHE A 80 -17.62 -8.95 7.24
N ASP A 81 -16.86 -10.05 7.16
CA ASP A 81 -15.52 -10.16 7.74
C ASP A 81 -14.54 -9.56 6.71
N VAL A 82 -14.30 -8.23 6.82
CA VAL A 82 -13.50 -7.48 5.86
C VAL A 82 -12.02 -7.59 6.21
N ASN A 83 -11.21 -7.95 5.21
CA ASN A 83 -9.75 -7.99 5.32
C ASN A 83 -9.17 -7.19 4.15
N ILE A 84 -8.52 -6.07 4.44
CA ILE A 84 -7.90 -5.21 3.44
C ILE A 84 -6.43 -5.59 3.30
N ILE A 85 -5.98 -5.81 2.07
CA ILE A 85 -4.58 -5.98 1.71
C ILE A 85 -4.21 -4.80 0.82
N THR A 86 -3.38 -3.90 1.32
CA THR A 86 -3.07 -2.68 0.59
C THR A 86 -1.62 -2.63 0.11
N GLN A 87 -1.43 -2.14 -1.11
CA GLN A 87 -0.13 -1.75 -1.64
C GLN A 87 0.24 -0.33 -1.21
N ASN A 88 -0.74 0.41 -0.67
CA ASN A 88 -0.53 1.77 -0.21
C ASN A 88 0.25 1.79 1.10
N VAL A 89 0.99 2.86 1.28
CA VAL A 89 1.79 3.11 2.48
C VAL A 89 1.18 4.20 3.37
N ASP A 90 0.05 4.76 2.95
CA ASP A 90 -0.76 5.70 3.77
C ASP A 90 -1.60 4.95 4.80
N ASP A 91 -2.14 5.69 5.79
CA ASP A 91 -2.95 5.20 6.91
C ASP A 91 -4.45 5.49 6.73
N LEU A 92 -4.91 5.70 5.48
CA LEU A 92 -6.28 6.18 5.24
C LEU A 92 -7.34 5.12 5.52
N HIS A 93 -7.04 3.84 5.35
CA HIS A 93 -7.94 2.75 5.73
C HIS A 93 -8.18 2.72 7.24
N GLU A 94 -7.12 2.79 8.04
CA GLU A 94 -7.17 2.80 9.48
C GLU A 94 -7.88 4.05 10.00
N ARG A 95 -7.58 5.21 9.42
CA ARG A 95 -8.23 6.49 9.76
C ARG A 95 -9.70 6.52 9.41
N ALA A 96 -10.14 5.72 8.43
CA ALA A 96 -11.55 5.51 8.10
C ALA A 96 -12.25 4.56 9.08
N GLY A 97 -11.50 3.81 9.91
CA GLY A 97 -12.03 2.87 10.91
C GLY A 97 -11.91 1.40 10.52
N SER A 98 -11.26 1.05 9.40
CA SER A 98 -11.01 -0.35 9.04
C SER A 98 -10.10 -1.02 10.07
N LYS A 99 -10.46 -2.25 10.49
CA LYS A 99 -9.81 -2.96 11.61
C LYS A 99 -8.72 -3.94 11.16
N ASN A 100 -8.92 -4.57 10.00
CA ASN A 100 -8.01 -5.58 9.50
C ASN A 100 -7.36 -5.08 8.21
N VAL A 101 -6.24 -4.36 8.35
CA VAL A 101 -5.46 -3.82 7.23
C VAL A 101 -4.08 -4.45 7.23
N LEU A 102 -3.69 -5.05 6.11
CA LEU A 102 -2.36 -5.62 5.89
C LEU A 102 -1.63 -4.80 4.83
N HIS A 103 -0.57 -4.11 5.23
CA HIS A 103 0.29 -3.37 4.34
C HIS A 103 1.33 -4.28 3.69
N LEU A 104 1.36 -4.32 2.36
CA LEU A 104 2.35 -5.10 1.60
C LEU A 104 3.69 -4.39 1.46
N HIS A 105 3.66 -3.07 1.35
CA HIS A 105 4.82 -2.27 1.00
C HIS A 105 5.30 -1.36 2.14
N GLY A 106 4.89 -1.66 3.37
CA GLY A 106 5.24 -0.87 4.54
C GLY A 106 4.30 0.30 4.80
N GLU A 107 4.66 1.18 5.72
CA GLU A 107 3.81 2.22 6.26
C GLU A 107 4.59 3.53 6.46
N LEU A 108 4.04 4.66 5.97
CA LEU A 108 4.69 5.97 6.05
C LEU A 108 4.90 6.45 7.49
N ARG A 109 4.00 6.08 8.43
CA ARG A 109 4.09 6.46 9.85
C ARG A 109 5.21 5.73 10.58
N LYS A 110 5.69 4.62 10.03
CA LYS A 110 6.72 3.80 10.66
C LYS A 110 8.08 4.02 10.04
N VAL A 111 9.08 3.83 10.87
CA VAL A 111 10.48 3.80 10.50
C VAL A 111 11.13 2.54 11.07
N ARG A 112 12.30 2.20 10.56
CA ARG A 112 13.06 1.03 11.01
C ARG A 112 14.55 1.31 11.05
N SER A 113 15.27 0.45 11.76
CA SER A 113 16.73 0.39 11.66
C SER A 113 17.17 0.05 10.24
N SER A 114 18.21 0.72 9.75
CA SER A 114 18.81 0.39 8.45
C SER A 114 19.60 -0.93 8.47
N LYS A 115 19.89 -1.50 9.65
CA LYS A 115 20.63 -2.76 9.82
C LYS A 115 19.78 -3.91 10.30
N ASN A 116 18.76 -3.62 11.11
CA ASN A 116 17.83 -4.62 11.64
C ASN A 116 16.41 -4.37 11.13
N PRO A 117 15.95 -5.11 10.10
CA PRO A 117 14.64 -4.90 9.50
C PRO A 117 13.47 -5.15 10.47
N ASP A 118 13.69 -5.91 11.56
CA ASP A 118 12.67 -6.21 12.56
C ASP A 118 12.57 -5.12 13.64
N TYR A 119 13.53 -4.19 13.70
CA TYR A 119 13.47 -3.06 14.63
C TYR A 119 12.66 -1.91 14.00
N ILE A 120 11.34 -2.01 14.12
CA ILE A 120 10.34 -1.12 13.55
C ILE A 120 9.64 -0.37 14.68
N TYR A 121 9.41 0.94 14.49
CA TYR A 121 8.67 1.77 15.46
C TYR A 121 7.92 2.91 14.77
N GLU A 122 6.92 3.46 15.47
CA GLU A 122 6.21 4.66 15.01
C GLU A 122 7.14 5.87 15.08
N LEU A 123 7.19 6.67 14.00
CA LEU A 123 7.95 7.89 13.97
C LEU A 123 7.27 8.96 14.83
N GLU A 124 7.98 9.48 15.83
CA GLU A 124 7.52 10.66 16.55
C GLU A 124 7.60 11.89 15.65
N GLY A 125 6.43 12.52 15.39
CA GLY A 125 6.33 13.65 14.47
C GLY A 125 6.21 13.25 13.01
N THR A 126 6.84 13.99 12.12
CA THR A 126 6.68 13.82 10.66
C THR A 126 7.98 13.51 9.95
N ASP A 127 9.06 14.09 10.42
CA ASP A 127 10.33 14.13 9.71
C ASP A 127 11.43 13.33 10.41
N VAL A 128 12.13 12.52 9.63
CA VAL A 128 13.43 11.96 10.02
C VAL A 128 14.50 13.00 9.70
N MET A 129 15.30 13.35 10.71
CA MET A 129 16.37 14.35 10.56
C MET A 129 17.59 13.76 9.83
N PRO A 130 18.37 14.59 9.10
CA PRO A 130 19.60 14.12 8.46
C PRO A 130 20.58 13.50 9.49
N GLY A 131 20.99 12.24 9.25
CA GLY A 131 21.90 11.50 10.12
C GLY A 131 21.27 10.95 11.40
N GLU A 132 19.95 11.03 11.55
CA GLU A 132 19.23 10.46 12.70
C GLU A 132 19.48 8.96 12.85
N ARG A 133 19.60 8.52 14.10
CA ARG A 133 19.96 7.14 14.41
C ARG A 133 18.96 6.49 15.36
N CYS A 134 18.77 5.19 15.13
CA CYS A 134 18.07 4.30 16.05
C CYS A 134 18.93 4.02 17.30
N ASP A 135 18.32 3.44 18.33
CA ASP A 135 19.01 3.04 19.57
C ASP A 135 20.12 2.01 19.33
N ASP A 136 20.04 1.24 18.24
CA ASP A 136 21.09 0.30 17.81
C ASP A 136 22.29 1.00 17.11
N GLY A 137 22.27 2.33 17.03
CA GLY A 137 23.29 3.17 16.39
C GLY A 137 23.24 3.20 14.85
N SER A 138 22.32 2.46 14.21
CA SER A 138 22.12 2.49 12.77
C SER A 138 21.36 3.76 12.33
N LEU A 139 21.36 4.08 11.04
CA LEU A 139 20.53 5.16 10.52
C LEU A 139 19.04 4.78 10.59
N VAL A 140 18.19 5.77 10.87
CA VAL A 140 16.74 5.65 10.74
C VAL A 140 16.39 5.60 9.26
N ARG A 141 15.65 4.56 8.86
CA ARG A 141 15.18 4.34 7.50
C ARG A 141 13.65 4.31 7.47
N PRO A 142 12.99 4.79 6.40
CA PRO A 142 11.55 4.60 6.24
C PRO A 142 11.18 3.11 6.27
N HIS A 143 10.11 2.74 6.98
CA HIS A 143 9.58 1.37 6.95
C HIS A 143 8.78 1.14 5.66
N ILE A 144 9.48 1.15 4.54
CA ILE A 144 8.95 0.97 3.19
C ILE A 144 9.71 -0.16 2.52
N VAL A 145 9.00 -1.00 1.78
CA VAL A 145 9.60 -2.01 0.90
C VAL A 145 10.03 -1.31 -0.39
N PHE A 146 11.32 -1.26 -0.63
CA PHE A 146 11.89 -0.66 -1.84
C PHE A 146 11.79 -1.61 -3.04
N PHE A 147 11.88 -1.06 -4.24
CA PHE A 147 11.97 -1.87 -5.45
C PHE A 147 13.23 -2.76 -5.39
N GLY A 148 13.03 -4.05 -5.69
CA GLY A 148 14.07 -5.07 -5.56
C GLY A 148 14.08 -5.81 -4.22
N GLU A 149 13.47 -5.26 -3.17
CA GLU A 149 13.33 -5.96 -1.89
C GLU A 149 12.21 -7.02 -1.93
N GLY A 150 12.33 -8.04 -1.08
CA GLY A 150 11.26 -8.99 -0.81
C GLY A 150 10.07 -8.29 -0.12
N VAL A 151 8.86 -8.79 -0.37
CA VAL A 151 7.64 -8.30 0.28
C VAL A 151 7.35 -9.18 1.49
N PRO A 152 7.64 -8.74 2.74
CA PRO A 152 7.58 -9.63 3.92
C PRO A 152 6.19 -10.21 4.16
N ASN A 153 5.15 -9.42 3.93
CA ASN A 153 3.76 -9.80 4.19
C ASN A 153 3.10 -10.57 3.03
N PHE A 154 3.84 -10.98 1.99
CA PHE A 154 3.25 -11.64 0.81
C PHE A 154 2.65 -13.01 1.13
N GLU A 155 3.32 -13.82 1.95
CA GLU A 155 2.81 -15.14 2.35
C GLU A 155 1.53 -15.01 3.17
N LEU A 156 1.51 -14.10 4.15
CA LEU A 156 0.32 -13.83 4.95
C LEU A 156 -0.84 -13.34 4.08
N ALA A 157 -0.58 -12.42 3.15
CA ALA A 157 -1.57 -11.94 2.18
C ALA A 157 -2.14 -13.09 1.33
N THR A 158 -1.27 -13.98 0.86
CA THR A 158 -1.66 -15.16 0.09
C THR A 158 -2.60 -16.06 0.90
N ASP A 159 -2.32 -16.28 2.17
CA ASP A 159 -3.15 -17.13 3.03
C ASP A 159 -4.51 -16.49 3.37
N ILE A 160 -4.56 -15.16 3.45
CA ILE A 160 -5.83 -14.42 3.57
C ILE A 160 -6.66 -14.60 2.29
N VAL A 161 -6.07 -14.42 1.11
CA VAL A 161 -6.76 -14.53 -0.19
C VAL A 161 -7.28 -15.95 -0.44
N LYS A 162 -6.52 -16.99 -0.09
CA LYS A 162 -6.95 -18.39 -0.23
C LYS A 162 -8.24 -18.74 0.52
N ARG A 163 -8.62 -17.93 1.50
CA ARG A 163 -9.79 -18.16 2.37
C ARG A 163 -10.93 -17.20 2.11
N THR A 164 -10.86 -16.44 1.02
CA THR A 164 -11.88 -15.43 0.70
C THR A 164 -13.14 -16.04 0.11
N ASP A 165 -14.30 -15.50 0.48
CA ASP A 165 -15.59 -15.80 -0.16
C ASP A 165 -15.89 -14.84 -1.31
N ILE A 166 -15.38 -13.59 -1.22
CA ILE A 166 -15.53 -12.54 -2.23
C ILE A 166 -14.21 -11.76 -2.28
N LEU A 167 -13.68 -11.54 -3.48
CA LEU A 167 -12.48 -10.73 -3.69
C LEU A 167 -12.84 -9.45 -4.46
N VAL A 168 -12.41 -8.31 -3.92
CA VAL A 168 -12.54 -7.00 -4.60
C VAL A 168 -11.15 -6.40 -4.81
N ILE A 169 -10.91 -5.85 -5.97
CA ILE A 169 -9.67 -5.18 -6.36
C ILE A 169 -10.01 -3.73 -6.66
N ILE A 170 -9.35 -2.77 -6.01
CA ILE A 170 -9.67 -1.33 -6.15
C ILE A 170 -8.41 -0.52 -6.42
N GLY A 171 -8.45 0.32 -7.47
CA GLY A 171 -7.44 1.35 -7.71
C GLY A 171 -6.02 0.83 -7.92
N THR A 172 -5.86 -0.33 -8.58
CA THR A 172 -4.55 -0.88 -8.90
C THR A 172 -4.45 -1.30 -10.35
N SER A 173 -3.35 -0.91 -11.00
CA SER A 173 -3.05 -1.30 -12.37
C SER A 173 -2.65 -2.78 -12.52
N LEU A 174 -2.49 -3.53 -11.42
CA LEU A 174 -2.00 -4.92 -11.38
C LEU A 174 -0.66 -5.11 -12.10
N ASN A 175 0.25 -4.13 -11.97
CA ASN A 175 1.56 -4.14 -12.63
C ASN A 175 2.74 -4.16 -11.65
N VAL A 176 2.50 -4.15 -10.34
CA VAL A 176 3.54 -4.22 -9.31
C VAL A 176 3.59 -5.65 -8.78
N TYR A 177 4.68 -6.34 -9.05
CA TYR A 177 4.89 -7.71 -8.61
C TYR A 177 5.67 -7.75 -7.28
N PRO A 178 5.38 -8.74 -6.40
CA PRO A 178 4.47 -9.88 -6.58
C PRO A 178 2.99 -9.58 -6.27
N ALA A 179 2.63 -8.40 -5.72
CA ALA A 179 1.28 -8.05 -5.29
C ALA A 179 0.22 -8.23 -6.40
N ALA A 180 0.58 -7.95 -7.66
CA ALA A 180 -0.27 -8.12 -8.84
C ALA A 180 -0.78 -9.57 -9.04
N TYR A 181 -0.11 -10.58 -8.46
CA TYR A 181 -0.53 -11.98 -8.57
C TYR A 181 -1.45 -12.45 -7.46
N LEU A 182 -1.68 -11.66 -6.40
CA LEU A 182 -2.45 -12.12 -5.24
C LEU A 182 -3.85 -12.63 -5.59
N TYR A 183 -4.55 -11.97 -6.52
CA TYR A 183 -5.89 -12.39 -6.91
C TYR A 183 -5.95 -13.82 -7.48
N LYS A 184 -4.85 -14.35 -8.01
CA LYS A 184 -4.77 -15.70 -8.57
C LYS A 184 -4.78 -16.79 -7.49
N TYR A 185 -4.57 -16.44 -6.24
CA TYR A 185 -4.65 -17.38 -5.11
C TYR A 185 -6.06 -17.56 -4.56
N ALA A 186 -7.03 -16.76 -5.03
CA ALA A 186 -8.42 -16.94 -4.65
C ALA A 186 -8.95 -18.30 -5.12
N PRO A 187 -9.84 -18.95 -4.35
CA PRO A 187 -10.50 -20.18 -4.79
C PRO A 187 -11.18 -20.01 -6.16
N ALA A 188 -11.18 -21.03 -7.00
CA ALA A 188 -11.69 -20.96 -8.37
C ALA A 188 -13.18 -20.53 -8.47
N SER A 189 -13.96 -20.79 -7.42
CA SER A 189 -15.37 -20.41 -7.34
C SER A 189 -15.61 -18.99 -6.78
N THR A 190 -14.57 -18.30 -6.34
CA THR A 190 -14.68 -16.97 -5.73
C THR A 190 -15.06 -15.93 -6.78
N PRO A 191 -16.14 -15.18 -6.60
CA PRO A 191 -16.42 -14.02 -7.42
C PRO A 191 -15.35 -12.94 -7.19
N ILE A 192 -14.73 -12.46 -8.28
CA ILE A 192 -13.71 -11.41 -8.25
C ILE A 192 -14.29 -10.18 -8.94
N TYR A 193 -14.21 -9.04 -8.28
CA TYR A 193 -14.62 -7.74 -8.80
C TYR A 193 -13.39 -6.82 -8.88
N LEU A 194 -13.33 -6.02 -9.93
CA LEU A 194 -12.33 -4.97 -10.09
C LEU A 194 -13.02 -3.64 -10.28
N ILE A 195 -12.70 -2.67 -9.45
CA ILE A 195 -13.22 -1.30 -9.49
C ILE A 195 -12.04 -0.38 -9.82
N ASP A 196 -12.04 0.17 -11.01
CA ASP A 196 -10.99 1.10 -11.49
C ASP A 196 -11.54 1.89 -12.69
N PRO A 197 -11.23 3.18 -12.84
CA PRO A 197 -11.64 3.95 -14.02
C PRO A 197 -11.00 3.42 -15.31
N VAL A 198 -9.86 2.76 -15.22
CA VAL A 198 -9.13 2.17 -16.36
C VAL A 198 -9.01 0.67 -16.18
N VAL A 199 -9.47 -0.11 -17.13
CA VAL A 199 -9.35 -1.59 -17.08
C VAL A 199 -7.90 -2.00 -17.27
N PRO A 200 -7.23 -2.56 -16.25
CA PRO A 200 -5.87 -3.05 -16.39
C PRO A 200 -5.77 -4.17 -17.43
N GLU A 201 -4.65 -4.21 -18.17
CA GLU A 201 -4.41 -5.26 -19.17
C GLU A 201 -4.51 -6.67 -18.58
N ALA A 202 -4.00 -6.83 -17.35
CA ALA A 202 -4.03 -8.10 -16.62
C ALA A 202 -5.45 -8.60 -16.29
N ALA A 203 -6.46 -7.73 -16.31
CA ALA A 203 -7.87 -8.09 -16.07
C ALA A 203 -8.63 -8.42 -17.36
N LYS A 204 -8.08 -8.05 -18.52
CA LYS A 204 -8.70 -8.37 -19.83
C LYS A 204 -8.70 -9.88 -20.08
N ASN A 205 -9.78 -10.36 -20.69
CA ASN A 205 -9.95 -11.80 -21.02
C ASN A 205 -9.88 -12.74 -19.80
N THR A 206 -10.28 -12.25 -18.62
CA THR A 206 -10.36 -13.03 -17.38
C THR A 206 -11.82 -13.12 -16.91
N ASN A 207 -12.09 -13.95 -15.89
CA ASN A 207 -13.40 -14.06 -15.26
C ASN A 207 -13.63 -12.95 -14.18
N ILE A 208 -12.89 -11.85 -14.23
CA ILE A 208 -13.02 -10.73 -13.30
C ILE A 208 -14.20 -9.84 -13.75
N ASN A 209 -15.13 -9.57 -12.83
CA ASN A 209 -16.21 -8.63 -13.05
C ASN A 209 -15.69 -7.19 -12.94
N VAL A 210 -15.58 -6.50 -14.06
CA VAL A 210 -15.02 -5.13 -14.09
C VAL A 210 -16.13 -4.10 -13.92
N ILE A 211 -15.93 -3.18 -12.98
CA ILE A 211 -16.78 -2.02 -12.70
C ILE A 211 -15.92 -0.77 -12.97
N GLN A 212 -16.15 -0.13 -14.11
CA GLN A 212 -15.43 1.10 -14.48
C GLN A 212 -16.05 2.30 -13.75
N LYS A 213 -15.48 2.65 -12.62
CA LYS A 213 -15.85 3.82 -11.80
C LYS A 213 -14.61 4.33 -11.04
N ASN A 214 -14.68 5.61 -10.66
CA ASN A 214 -13.82 6.18 -9.62
C ASN A 214 -14.31 5.75 -8.25
#